data_41aa943974939eba2d3b5a2b185c6ba9
#
_entry.id   41aa943974939eba2d3b5a2b185c6ba9
#
_cell.length_a   1.000
_cell.length_b   1.000
_cell.length_c   1.000
_cell.angle_alpha   90.00
_cell.angle_beta   90.00
_cell.angle_gamma   90.00
#
_symmetry.space_group_name_H-M   'P 1'
#
loop_
_entity.id
_entity.type
_entity.pdbx_description
1 polymer ?
#
loop_
_entity_poly.entity_id
_entity_poly.type
_entity_poly.pdbx_seq_one_letter_code
_entity_poly.pdbx_strand_id
1 'polypeptide(L)'
;MCIRDRFSNIGLLRQIAVFTAGGLVFVYSFVVLFYPVICRNINPAPAGFNFPRLLRSKKLRFAAVFLLIFISAAGFLRLKFNDDIKDMYKPPKYLVNAEKLYSELNGGAMSGAFYLVNGSDMQNLLEKEEKITASLNQEDFIALSRFLPSKKQQAQNRAYIHELYTRELNDYAPFLTQAQKNKLLERNSNTGFLTPEAFKFPVFEDFLTGENSSLVILKKQPPANEVKRALAENSGVKFIDLKNDISSRVEKCRISCIKLIL
;
A
#
# COMPACT_ATOMS: atom_id res chain seq x y z
N MET A 1 6.33 -30.60 2.18
CA MET A 1 6.09 -29.21 1.75
C MET A 1 5.15 -29.13 0.55
N CYS A 2 5.38 -29.84 -0.53
CA CYS A 2 4.66 -29.64 -1.81
C CYS A 2 3.15 -29.98 -1.88
N ILE A 3 2.64 -30.94 -1.09
CA ILE A 3 1.23 -31.34 -1.17
C ILE A 3 0.33 -30.33 -0.43
N ARG A 4 0.78 -29.78 0.68
CA ARG A 4 0.05 -28.80 1.49
C ARG A 4 -0.06 -27.42 0.79
N ASP A 5 0.99 -26.99 0.08
CA ASP A 5 1.02 -25.69 -0.60
C ASP A 5 0.02 -25.62 -1.79
N ARG A 6 -0.39 -26.79 -2.33
CA ARG A 6 -1.45 -26.88 -3.34
C ARG A 6 -2.80 -26.41 -2.82
N PHE A 7 -3.03 -26.45 -1.51
CA PHE A 7 -4.24 -25.97 -0.86
C PHE A 7 -4.16 -24.53 -0.38
N SER A 8 -3.04 -23.85 -0.64
CA SER A 8 -2.90 -22.43 -0.36
C SER A 8 -3.75 -21.59 -1.32
N ASN A 9 -4.48 -20.62 -0.78
CA ASN A 9 -5.25 -19.65 -1.58
C ASN A 9 -4.36 -18.66 -2.35
N ILE A 10 -3.04 -18.79 -2.24
CA ILE A 10 -2.08 -17.92 -2.92
C ILE A 10 -1.60 -18.61 -4.19
N GLY A 11 -2.02 -18.08 -5.35
CA GLY A 11 -1.72 -18.66 -6.65
C GLY A 11 -0.23 -18.88 -6.91
N LEU A 12 0.63 -17.97 -6.46
CA LEU A 12 2.10 -18.09 -6.60
C LEU A 12 2.67 -19.27 -5.81
N LEU A 13 2.26 -19.45 -4.55
CA LEU A 13 2.71 -20.58 -3.72
C LEU A 13 2.27 -21.92 -4.33
N ARG A 14 1.06 -21.97 -4.88
CA ARG A 14 0.55 -23.16 -5.57
C ARG A 14 1.40 -23.51 -6.80
N GLN A 15 1.80 -22.51 -7.59
CA GLN A 15 2.66 -22.73 -8.76
C GLN A 15 4.06 -23.23 -8.35
N ILE A 16 4.68 -22.60 -7.34
CA ILE A 16 5.98 -23.03 -6.81
C ILE A 16 5.89 -24.45 -6.26
N ALA A 17 4.83 -24.79 -5.53
CA ALA A 17 4.63 -26.12 -4.98
C ALA A 17 4.52 -27.20 -6.07
N VAL A 18 3.73 -26.95 -7.12
CA VAL A 18 3.59 -27.86 -8.25
C VAL A 18 4.92 -28.04 -8.99
N PHE A 19 5.65 -26.96 -9.24
CA PHE A 19 6.96 -27.01 -9.90
C PHE A 19 7.98 -27.80 -9.06
N THR A 20 8.05 -27.51 -7.74
CA THR A 20 8.97 -28.22 -6.85
C THR A 20 8.63 -29.71 -6.71
N ALA A 21 7.34 -30.05 -6.60
CA ALA A 21 6.90 -31.44 -6.55
C ALA A 21 7.25 -32.20 -7.83
N GLY A 22 6.99 -31.57 -8.99
CA GLY A 22 7.36 -32.15 -10.29
C GLY A 22 8.87 -32.36 -10.43
N GLY A 23 9.67 -31.36 -10.01
CA GLY A 23 11.13 -31.47 -9.99
C GLY A 23 11.64 -32.60 -9.11
N LEU A 24 11.09 -32.75 -7.89
CA LEU A 24 11.48 -33.85 -7.00
C LEU A 24 11.10 -35.23 -7.57
N VAL A 25 9.91 -35.37 -8.14
CA VAL A 25 9.48 -36.64 -8.79
C VAL A 25 10.39 -36.95 -9.96
N PHE A 26 10.75 -35.94 -10.76
CA PHE A 26 11.68 -36.13 -11.89
C PHE A 26 13.08 -36.58 -11.43
N VAL A 27 13.66 -35.88 -10.43
CA VAL A 27 14.96 -36.24 -9.86
C VAL A 27 14.92 -37.62 -9.27
N TYR A 28 13.89 -37.96 -8.51
CA TYR A 28 13.73 -39.30 -7.92
C TYR A 28 13.64 -40.38 -9.03
N SER A 29 12.84 -40.17 -10.03
CA SER A 29 12.71 -41.09 -11.17
C SER A 29 14.04 -41.24 -11.92
N PHE A 30 14.75 -40.15 -12.12
CA PHE A 30 16.06 -40.16 -12.76
C PHE A 30 17.05 -41.00 -11.95
N VAL A 31 17.13 -40.77 -10.63
CA VAL A 31 18.03 -41.51 -9.75
C VAL A 31 17.69 -43.02 -9.75
N VAL A 32 16.40 -43.37 -9.62
CA VAL A 32 15.98 -44.78 -9.57
C VAL A 32 16.23 -45.51 -10.89
N LEU A 33 15.99 -44.84 -12.03
CA LEU A 33 16.11 -45.48 -13.35
C LEU A 33 17.52 -45.46 -13.90
N PHE A 34 18.24 -44.35 -13.76
CA PHE A 34 19.54 -44.16 -14.40
C PHE A 34 20.72 -44.48 -13.50
N TYR A 35 20.61 -44.24 -12.18
CA TYR A 35 21.71 -44.48 -11.26
C TYR A 35 22.20 -45.94 -11.26
N PRO A 36 21.33 -46.98 -11.25
CA PRO A 36 21.76 -48.37 -11.33
C PRO A 36 22.47 -48.70 -12.64
N VAL A 37 22.07 -48.06 -13.74
CA VAL A 37 22.67 -48.29 -15.07
C VAL A 37 24.05 -47.65 -15.13
N ILE A 38 24.18 -46.41 -14.66
CA ILE A 38 25.45 -45.65 -14.66
C ILE A 38 26.45 -46.26 -13.70
N CYS A 39 26.01 -46.67 -12.52
CA CYS A 39 26.89 -47.22 -11.47
C CYS A 39 27.16 -48.73 -11.58
N ARG A 40 26.63 -49.42 -12.60
CA ARG A 40 26.77 -50.87 -12.78
C ARG A 40 28.24 -51.35 -12.83
N ASN A 41 29.13 -50.53 -13.35
CA ASN A 41 30.57 -50.85 -13.51
C ASN A 41 31.49 -50.11 -12.54
N ILE A 42 30.92 -49.34 -11.62
CA ILE A 42 31.72 -48.61 -10.63
C ILE A 42 31.83 -49.50 -9.40
N ASN A 43 33.00 -50.08 -9.20
CA ASN A 43 33.35 -50.64 -7.89
C ASN A 43 33.58 -49.49 -6.92
N PRO A 44 32.67 -49.21 -6.00
CA PRO A 44 32.86 -48.11 -5.05
C PRO A 44 34.04 -48.51 -4.17
N ALA A 45 35.20 -47.87 -4.38
CA ALA A 45 36.22 -47.89 -3.34
C ALA A 45 35.54 -47.45 -2.04
N PRO A 46 35.69 -48.16 -0.94
CA PRO A 46 35.07 -47.79 0.32
C PRO A 46 35.56 -46.36 0.61
N ALA A 47 34.67 -45.40 0.42
CA ALA A 47 34.96 -44.04 0.82
C ALA A 47 35.24 -44.11 2.32
N GLY A 48 36.51 -44.01 2.67
CA GLY A 48 36.96 -44.01 4.03
C GLY A 48 36.54 -42.76 4.77
N PHE A 49 35.23 -42.58 4.88
CA PHE A 49 34.66 -41.60 5.81
C PHE A 49 34.98 -42.15 7.20
N ASN A 50 36.18 -41.86 7.68
CA ASN A 50 36.52 -42.04 9.08
C ASN A 50 35.64 -41.12 9.91
N PHE A 51 34.42 -41.56 10.20
CA PHE A 51 33.62 -40.95 11.25
C PHE A 51 34.53 -40.85 12.49
N PRO A 52 34.76 -39.69 13.06
CA PRO A 52 35.62 -39.51 14.20
C PRO A 52 35.20 -40.55 15.25
N ARG A 53 36.17 -41.32 15.78
CA ARG A 53 35.98 -42.42 16.74
C ARG A 53 35.06 -42.05 17.91
N LEU A 54 34.95 -40.74 18.17
CA LEU A 54 34.05 -40.13 19.16
C LEU A 54 32.54 -40.47 18.93
N LEU A 55 32.07 -40.56 17.68
CA LEU A 55 30.67 -40.87 17.35
C LEU A 55 30.34 -42.35 17.32
N ARG A 56 31.31 -43.25 17.70
CA ARG A 56 31.10 -44.69 17.71
C ARG A 56 30.25 -45.16 18.91
N SER A 57 30.22 -44.38 20.02
CA SER A 57 29.37 -44.73 21.16
C SER A 57 27.91 -44.32 20.95
N LYS A 58 26.97 -45.23 21.20
CA LYS A 58 25.53 -44.96 21.07
C LYS A 58 25.10 -43.79 21.93
N LYS A 59 25.63 -43.65 23.15
CA LYS A 59 25.34 -42.57 24.09
C LYS A 59 25.75 -41.18 23.52
N LEU A 60 26.91 -41.11 22.87
CA LEU A 60 27.40 -39.87 22.30
C LEU A 60 26.59 -39.41 21.05
N ARG A 61 26.12 -40.37 20.25
CA ARG A 61 25.19 -40.08 19.14
C ARG A 61 23.88 -39.50 19.63
N PHE A 62 23.28 -40.08 20.67
CA PHE A 62 22.05 -39.56 21.28
C PHE A 62 22.29 -38.15 21.86
N ALA A 63 23.41 -37.94 22.56
CA ALA A 63 23.77 -36.61 23.09
C ALA A 63 23.95 -35.57 21.97
N ALA A 64 24.60 -35.93 20.86
CA ALA A 64 24.79 -35.03 19.72
C ALA A 64 23.47 -34.68 19.03
N VAL A 65 22.57 -35.67 18.85
CA VAL A 65 21.24 -35.43 18.30
C VAL A 65 20.41 -34.52 19.22
N PHE A 66 20.46 -34.77 20.53
CA PHE A 66 19.74 -33.99 21.52
C PHE A 66 20.26 -32.52 21.56
N LEU A 67 21.57 -32.35 21.48
CA LEU A 67 22.23 -31.04 21.40
C LEU A 67 21.80 -30.27 20.12
N LEU A 68 21.74 -30.97 18.98
CA LEU A 68 21.28 -30.39 17.71
C LEU A 68 19.82 -29.93 17.79
N ILE A 69 18.96 -30.76 18.38
CA ILE A 69 17.54 -30.40 18.59
C ILE A 69 17.44 -29.21 19.52
N PHE A 70 18.21 -29.18 20.61
CA PHE A 70 18.22 -28.05 21.55
C PHE A 70 18.68 -26.74 20.91
N ILE A 71 19.77 -26.76 20.14
CA ILE A 71 20.28 -25.60 19.40
C ILE A 71 19.25 -25.15 18.38
N SER A 72 18.61 -26.07 17.64
CA SER A 72 17.56 -25.76 16.68
C SER A 72 16.33 -25.12 17.35
N ALA A 73 15.90 -25.63 18.49
CA ALA A 73 14.80 -25.07 19.27
C ALA A 73 15.13 -23.67 19.81
N ALA A 74 16.34 -23.48 20.35
CA ALA A 74 16.81 -22.17 20.82
C ALA A 74 16.92 -21.15 19.68
N GLY A 75 17.36 -21.60 18.49
CA GLY A 75 17.38 -20.78 17.27
C GLY A 75 15.99 -20.38 16.83
N PHE A 76 15.04 -21.32 16.87
CA PHE A 76 13.64 -21.07 16.49
C PHE A 76 12.97 -20.04 17.39
N LEU A 77 13.24 -20.07 18.72
CA LEU A 77 12.69 -19.10 19.68
C LEU A 77 13.26 -17.67 19.49
N ARG A 78 14.41 -17.53 18.83
CA ARG A 78 15.01 -16.22 18.52
C ARG A 78 14.65 -15.66 17.15
N LEU A 79 13.94 -16.42 16.33
CA LEU A 79 13.50 -15.95 15.02
C LEU A 79 12.49 -14.82 15.18
N LYS A 80 12.88 -13.62 14.77
CA LYS A 80 11.99 -12.48 14.60
C LYS A 80 11.61 -12.41 13.13
N PHE A 81 10.32 -12.53 12.87
CA PHE A 81 9.79 -12.35 11.52
C PHE A 81 9.50 -10.87 11.32
N ASN A 82 10.02 -10.30 10.25
CA ASN A 82 9.68 -8.95 9.80
C ASN A 82 8.85 -9.07 8.52
N ASP A 83 7.55 -8.75 8.62
CA ASP A 83 6.61 -8.81 7.51
C ASP A 83 6.42 -7.44 6.84
N ASP A 84 7.26 -6.44 7.18
CA ASP A 84 7.22 -5.14 6.52
C ASP A 84 7.78 -5.25 5.08
N ILE A 85 6.90 -4.99 4.11
CA ILE A 85 7.23 -5.08 2.68
C ILE A 85 8.37 -4.14 2.30
N LYS A 86 8.50 -2.99 2.96
CA LYS A 86 9.60 -2.05 2.69
C LYS A 86 10.97 -2.64 3.01
N ASP A 87 11.04 -3.54 3.99
CA ASP A 87 12.29 -4.19 4.37
C ASP A 87 12.62 -5.41 3.48
N MET A 88 11.61 -5.94 2.77
CA MET A 88 11.81 -7.06 1.84
C MET A 88 12.49 -6.65 0.54
N TYR A 89 12.37 -5.37 0.15
CA TYR A 89 13.00 -4.83 -1.04
C TYR A 89 13.92 -3.66 -0.68
N LYS A 90 15.18 -3.78 -1.07
CA LYS A 90 16.18 -2.69 -0.96
C LYS A 90 16.37 -2.07 -2.34
N PRO A 91 15.72 -0.95 -2.64
CA PRO A 91 15.86 -0.31 -3.93
C PRO A 91 17.32 0.16 -4.16
N PRO A 92 17.78 0.16 -5.42
CA PRO A 92 19.11 0.71 -5.76
C PRO A 92 19.20 2.19 -5.36
N LYS A 93 20.40 2.65 -5.01
CA LYS A 93 20.62 4.02 -4.50
C LYS A 93 20.11 5.12 -5.42
N TYR A 94 20.21 4.93 -6.74
CA TYR A 94 19.71 5.91 -7.70
C TYR A 94 18.19 6.10 -7.62
N LEU A 95 17.45 5.01 -7.39
CA LEU A 95 16.00 5.05 -7.25
C LEU A 95 15.58 5.76 -5.95
N VAL A 96 16.28 5.48 -4.84
CA VAL A 96 16.07 6.18 -3.56
C VAL A 96 16.32 7.68 -3.70
N ASN A 97 17.38 8.07 -4.41
CA ASN A 97 17.68 9.47 -4.64
C ASN A 97 16.64 10.14 -5.56
N ALA A 98 16.17 9.44 -6.59
CA ALA A 98 15.12 9.94 -7.47
C ALA A 98 13.78 10.09 -6.72
N GLU A 99 13.42 9.13 -5.89
CA GLU A 99 12.23 9.19 -5.03
C GLU A 99 12.30 10.37 -4.05
N LYS A 100 13.47 10.60 -3.45
CA LYS A 100 13.70 11.73 -2.55
C LYS A 100 13.56 13.06 -3.26
N LEU A 101 14.17 13.22 -4.43
CA LEU A 101 14.05 14.42 -5.27
C LEU A 101 12.58 14.65 -5.69
N TYR A 102 11.89 13.61 -6.12
CA TYR A 102 10.47 13.66 -6.47
C TYR A 102 9.60 14.10 -5.28
N SER A 103 9.89 13.54 -4.10
CA SER A 103 9.21 13.91 -2.85
C SER A 103 9.43 15.38 -2.49
N GLU A 104 10.65 15.89 -2.63
CA GLU A 104 10.98 17.30 -2.38
C GLU A 104 10.24 18.23 -3.35
N LEU A 105 10.19 17.89 -4.65
CA LEU A 105 9.50 18.68 -5.68
C LEU A 105 7.98 18.70 -5.51
N ASN A 106 7.38 17.59 -5.06
CA ASN A 106 5.93 17.47 -4.90
C ASN A 106 5.41 17.79 -3.48
N GLY A 107 6.27 18.33 -2.60
CA GLY A 107 5.89 18.72 -1.24
C GLY A 107 5.57 17.52 -0.32
N GLY A 108 6.19 16.38 -0.55
CA GLY A 108 6.11 15.20 0.32
C GLY A 108 5.99 13.89 -0.45
N ALA A 109 6.48 12.80 0.13
CA ALA A 109 6.29 11.45 -0.39
C ALA A 109 4.81 11.04 -0.26
N MET A 110 4.24 10.37 -1.26
CA MET A 110 2.91 9.76 -1.11
C MET A 110 2.99 8.66 -0.05
N SER A 111 2.16 8.74 0.98
CA SER A 111 2.18 7.77 2.10
C SER A 111 1.71 6.37 1.71
N GLY A 112 1.11 6.21 0.51
CA GLY A 112 0.41 5.00 0.10
C GLY A 112 -0.92 4.79 0.81
N ALA A 113 -1.38 5.81 1.57
CA ALA A 113 -2.67 5.84 2.23
C ALA A 113 -3.62 6.80 1.50
N PHE A 114 -4.90 6.45 1.44
CA PHE A 114 -5.92 7.29 0.82
C PHE A 114 -7.30 7.01 1.41
N TYR A 115 -8.19 7.98 1.31
CA TYR A 115 -9.62 7.76 1.53
C TYR A 115 -10.28 7.49 0.19
N LEU A 116 -11.06 6.40 0.14
CA LEU A 116 -12.01 6.14 -0.94
C LEU A 116 -13.35 6.71 -0.49
N VAL A 117 -13.84 7.70 -1.23
CA VAL A 117 -15.10 8.40 -0.94
C VAL A 117 -16.13 7.98 -1.98
N ASN A 118 -17.30 7.52 -1.52
CA ASN A 118 -18.43 7.17 -2.37
C ASN A 118 -19.60 8.12 -2.10
N GLY A 119 -20.11 8.73 -3.15
CA GLY A 119 -21.29 9.59 -3.14
C GLY A 119 -22.51 8.95 -3.82
N SER A 120 -23.69 9.49 -3.60
CA SER A 120 -24.88 9.17 -4.40
C SER A 120 -24.84 9.84 -5.79
N ASP A 121 -24.22 11.00 -5.82
CA ASP A 121 -23.96 11.81 -7.01
C ASP A 121 -22.68 12.63 -6.82
N MET A 122 -22.24 13.32 -7.86
CA MET A 122 -21.01 14.11 -7.84
C MET A 122 -21.03 15.21 -6.76
N GLN A 123 -22.17 15.83 -6.49
CA GLN A 123 -22.26 16.90 -5.48
C GLN A 123 -22.13 16.33 -4.07
N ASN A 124 -22.80 15.22 -3.78
CA ASN A 124 -22.69 14.53 -2.50
C ASN A 124 -21.28 13.99 -2.27
N LEU A 125 -20.62 13.50 -3.34
CA LEU A 125 -19.21 13.10 -3.31
C LEU A 125 -18.31 14.26 -2.87
N LEU A 126 -18.40 15.42 -3.55
CA LEU A 126 -17.59 16.59 -3.26
C LEU A 126 -17.85 17.12 -1.83
N GLU A 127 -19.12 17.17 -1.40
CA GLU A 127 -19.43 17.57 -0.02
C GLU A 127 -18.85 16.63 1.05
N LYS A 128 -18.81 15.31 0.77
CA LYS A 128 -18.15 14.36 1.67
C LYS A 128 -16.64 14.54 1.69
N GLU A 129 -16.01 14.74 0.52
CA GLU A 129 -14.58 15.06 0.46
C GLU A 129 -14.25 16.32 1.26
N GLU A 130 -15.02 17.39 1.08
CA GLU A 130 -14.84 18.65 1.80
C GLU A 130 -14.92 18.46 3.32
N LYS A 131 -15.87 17.65 3.80
CA LYS A 131 -15.98 17.33 5.23
C LYS A 131 -14.76 16.58 5.77
N ILE A 132 -14.25 15.60 5.02
CA ILE A 132 -13.07 14.83 5.43
C ILE A 132 -11.84 15.72 5.42
N THR A 133 -11.67 16.51 4.37
CA THR A 133 -10.48 17.35 4.18
C THR A 133 -10.48 18.60 5.09
N ALA A 134 -11.64 19.02 5.59
CA ALA A 134 -11.73 20.14 6.54
C ALA A 134 -10.93 19.92 7.85
N SER A 135 -10.71 18.67 8.25
CA SER A 135 -9.93 18.31 9.43
C SER A 135 -8.43 18.10 9.14
N LEU A 136 -8.04 18.10 7.85
CA LEU A 136 -6.67 17.85 7.42
C LEU A 136 -5.95 19.15 7.05
N ASN A 137 -4.63 19.17 7.22
CA ASN A 137 -3.83 20.29 6.73
C ASN A 137 -3.82 20.29 5.20
N GLN A 138 -4.02 21.45 4.58
CA GLN A 138 -4.14 21.59 3.13
C GLN A 138 -2.92 21.07 2.35
N GLU A 139 -1.74 21.04 2.96
CA GLU A 139 -0.51 20.54 2.34
C GLU A 139 -0.38 19.03 2.35
N ASP A 140 -1.13 18.35 3.22
CA ASP A 140 -0.94 16.93 3.52
C ASP A 140 -1.84 16.00 2.68
N PHE A 141 -2.68 16.55 1.80
CA PHE A 141 -3.55 15.75 0.93
C PHE A 141 -3.73 16.36 -0.47
N ILE A 142 -4.20 15.53 -1.38
CA ILE A 142 -4.67 15.90 -2.71
C ILE A 142 -6.07 15.30 -2.88
N ALA A 143 -7.06 16.12 -3.22
CA ALA A 143 -8.45 15.73 -3.37
C ALA A 143 -9.09 16.43 -4.57
N LEU A 144 -10.13 15.83 -5.14
CA LEU A 144 -10.89 16.38 -6.23
C LEU A 144 -11.58 17.69 -5.84
N SER A 145 -12.15 17.74 -4.63
CA SER A 145 -12.84 18.91 -4.06
C SER A 145 -11.96 20.15 -3.95
N ARG A 146 -10.64 20.00 -3.96
CA ARG A 146 -9.69 21.13 -3.97
C ARG A 146 -9.68 21.87 -5.32
N PHE A 147 -9.93 21.15 -6.41
CA PHE A 147 -9.98 21.72 -7.76
C PHE A 147 -11.41 22.07 -8.16
N LEU A 148 -12.37 21.23 -7.82
CA LEU A 148 -13.78 21.42 -8.05
C LEU A 148 -14.54 21.38 -6.72
N PRO A 149 -14.75 22.52 -6.05
CA PRO A 149 -15.56 22.58 -4.83
C PRO A 149 -17.02 22.23 -5.10
N SER A 150 -17.74 21.73 -4.09
CA SER A 150 -19.18 21.51 -4.17
C SER A 150 -19.93 22.82 -4.46
N LYS A 151 -21.12 22.76 -5.03
CA LYS A 151 -21.96 23.95 -5.26
C LYS A 151 -22.17 24.75 -3.98
N LYS A 152 -22.29 24.07 -2.84
CA LYS A 152 -22.41 24.69 -1.53
C LYS A 152 -21.17 25.50 -1.17
N GLN A 153 -19.98 24.92 -1.33
CA GLN A 153 -18.72 25.58 -1.06
C GLN A 153 -18.45 26.73 -2.05
N GLN A 154 -18.82 26.54 -3.33
CA GLN A 154 -18.74 27.62 -4.33
C GLN A 154 -19.65 28.80 -3.98
N ALA A 155 -20.86 28.54 -3.47
CA ALA A 155 -21.75 29.60 -3.02
C ALA A 155 -21.18 30.38 -1.82
N GLN A 156 -20.60 29.66 -0.85
CA GLN A 156 -19.94 30.27 0.29
C GLN A 156 -18.73 31.12 -0.13
N ASN A 157 -17.89 30.57 -1.00
CA ASN A 157 -16.72 31.31 -1.53
C ASN A 157 -17.14 32.59 -2.26
N ARG A 158 -18.25 32.54 -3.01
CA ARG A 158 -18.80 33.76 -3.66
C ARG A 158 -19.28 34.79 -2.64
N ALA A 159 -19.94 34.36 -1.59
CA ALA A 159 -20.38 35.25 -0.53
C ALA A 159 -19.19 35.95 0.13
N TYR A 160 -18.12 35.21 0.43
CA TYR A 160 -16.88 35.78 0.95
C TYR A 160 -16.21 36.75 -0.02
N ILE A 161 -16.15 36.40 -1.30
CA ILE A 161 -15.58 37.30 -2.33
C ILE A 161 -16.42 38.58 -2.46
N HIS A 162 -17.75 38.44 -2.40
CA HIS A 162 -18.64 39.59 -2.46
C HIS A 162 -18.45 40.52 -1.24
N GLU A 163 -18.36 39.96 -0.06
CA GLU A 163 -18.10 40.69 1.18
C GLU A 163 -16.72 41.37 1.13
N LEU A 164 -15.69 40.63 0.71
CA LEU A 164 -14.34 41.20 0.54
C LEU A 164 -14.33 42.38 -0.43
N TYR A 165 -14.97 42.24 -1.59
CA TYR A 165 -15.04 43.32 -2.57
C TYR A 165 -15.83 44.50 -2.05
N THR A 166 -16.87 44.27 -1.27
CA THR A 166 -17.69 45.37 -0.72
C THR A 166 -16.92 46.16 0.34
N ARG A 167 -16.16 45.46 1.21
CA ARG A 167 -15.41 46.10 2.32
C ARG A 167 -14.07 46.68 1.88
N GLU A 168 -13.28 45.88 1.16
CA GLU A 168 -11.84 46.09 1.04
C GLU A 168 -11.42 46.59 -0.37
N LEU A 169 -12.35 46.58 -1.35
CA LEU A 169 -11.99 46.93 -2.73
C LEU A 169 -11.50 48.38 -2.86
N ASN A 170 -11.96 49.29 -2.00
CA ASN A 170 -11.51 50.65 -1.99
C ASN A 170 -10.05 50.79 -1.56
N ASP A 171 -9.61 49.96 -0.61
CA ASP A 171 -8.26 50.02 -0.08
C ASP A 171 -7.25 49.28 -0.96
N TYR A 172 -7.65 48.11 -1.51
CA TYR A 172 -6.78 47.30 -2.36
C TYR A 172 -6.71 47.74 -3.82
N ALA A 173 -7.77 48.38 -4.31
CA ALA A 173 -7.83 48.84 -5.69
C ALA A 173 -8.33 50.29 -5.79
N PRO A 174 -7.59 51.27 -5.22
CA PRO A 174 -7.98 52.70 -5.27
C PRO A 174 -7.99 53.28 -6.69
N PHE A 175 -7.27 52.62 -7.62
CA PHE A 175 -7.19 53.02 -9.02
C PHE A 175 -8.42 52.63 -9.85
N LEU A 176 -9.33 51.82 -9.34
CA LEU A 176 -10.56 51.42 -10.01
C LEU A 176 -11.65 52.49 -9.82
N THR A 177 -12.30 52.87 -10.92
CA THR A 177 -13.49 53.73 -10.87
C THR A 177 -14.66 53.01 -10.24
N GLN A 178 -15.63 53.76 -9.69
CA GLN A 178 -16.83 53.15 -9.06
C GLN A 178 -17.61 52.29 -10.05
N ALA A 179 -17.69 52.66 -11.31
CA ALA A 179 -18.31 51.86 -12.36
C ALA A 179 -17.63 50.50 -12.58
N GLN A 180 -16.28 50.48 -12.52
CA GLN A 180 -15.50 49.22 -12.61
C GLN A 180 -15.69 48.33 -11.38
N LYS A 181 -15.75 48.92 -10.17
CA LYS A 181 -16.04 48.21 -8.93
C LYS A 181 -17.43 47.57 -8.97
N ASN A 182 -18.45 48.30 -9.38
CA ASN A 182 -19.80 47.79 -9.52
C ASN A 182 -19.88 46.64 -10.54
N LYS A 183 -19.19 46.74 -11.67
CA LYS A 183 -19.12 45.68 -12.67
C LYS A 183 -18.43 44.43 -12.17
N LEU A 184 -17.42 44.52 -11.30
CA LEU A 184 -16.78 43.38 -10.66
C LEU A 184 -17.73 42.67 -9.70
N LEU A 185 -18.49 43.42 -8.89
CA LEU A 185 -19.50 42.86 -7.97
C LEU A 185 -20.63 42.16 -8.74
N GLU A 186 -21.14 42.79 -9.79
CA GLU A 186 -22.17 42.19 -10.66
C GLU A 186 -21.66 40.92 -11.35
N ARG A 187 -20.44 40.93 -11.86
CA ARG A 187 -19.86 39.73 -12.48
C ARG A 187 -19.71 38.58 -11.48
N ASN A 188 -19.27 38.87 -10.24
CA ASN A 188 -19.18 37.87 -9.21
C ASN A 188 -20.54 37.23 -8.88
N SER A 189 -21.60 38.03 -8.85
CA SER A 189 -22.97 37.56 -8.59
C SER A 189 -23.53 36.69 -9.71
N ASN A 190 -23.21 37.03 -10.97
CA ASN A 190 -23.80 36.40 -12.16
C ASN A 190 -23.00 35.21 -12.71
N THR A 191 -21.84 34.90 -12.14
CA THR A 191 -21.02 33.74 -12.58
C THR A 191 -21.71 32.42 -12.27
N GLY A 192 -21.87 31.53 -13.24
CA GLY A 192 -22.42 30.17 -13.04
C GLY A 192 -21.56 29.32 -12.11
N PHE A 193 -22.07 28.20 -11.60
CA PHE A 193 -21.28 27.23 -10.84
C PHE A 193 -20.33 26.49 -11.78
N LEU A 194 -19.14 26.20 -11.27
CA LEU A 194 -18.20 25.31 -11.94
C LEU A 194 -18.80 23.91 -11.94
N THR A 195 -18.83 23.29 -13.11
CA THR A 195 -19.31 21.89 -13.27
C THR A 195 -18.14 21.01 -13.77
N PRO A 196 -18.22 19.70 -13.59
CA PRO A 196 -17.19 18.76 -14.07
C PRO A 196 -16.88 18.94 -15.56
N GLU A 197 -17.88 19.26 -16.37
CA GLU A 197 -17.75 19.44 -17.83
C GLU A 197 -16.87 20.64 -18.20
N ALA A 198 -16.76 21.63 -17.29
CA ALA A 198 -15.88 22.79 -17.48
C ALA A 198 -14.40 22.44 -17.33
N PHE A 199 -14.09 21.31 -16.67
CA PHE A 199 -12.73 20.83 -16.43
C PHE A 199 -12.40 19.67 -17.37
N LYS A 200 -11.93 19.98 -18.57
CA LYS A 200 -11.43 18.97 -19.54
C LYS A 200 -9.96 18.58 -19.27
N PHE A 201 -9.55 18.47 -18.03
CA PHE A 201 -8.19 18.06 -17.71
C PHE A 201 -8.12 16.54 -17.49
N PRO A 202 -7.20 15.81 -18.15
CA PRO A 202 -7.01 14.37 -17.95
C PRO A 202 -6.77 13.97 -16.49
N VAL A 203 -6.13 14.84 -15.73
CA VAL A 203 -5.85 14.66 -14.29
C VAL A 203 -7.13 14.45 -13.46
N PHE A 204 -8.28 14.90 -13.95
CA PHE A 204 -9.56 14.75 -13.25
C PHE A 204 -10.04 13.29 -13.23
N GLU A 205 -9.78 12.57 -14.32
CA GLU A 205 -10.15 11.16 -14.45
C GLU A 205 -9.35 10.27 -13.51
N ASP A 206 -8.10 10.66 -13.20
CA ASP A 206 -7.23 9.90 -12.29
C ASP A 206 -7.70 9.89 -10.83
N PHE A 207 -8.52 10.88 -10.42
CA PHE A 207 -9.11 10.92 -9.08
C PHE A 207 -10.43 10.16 -8.99
N LEU A 208 -11.07 9.87 -10.12
CA LEU A 208 -12.34 9.15 -10.16
C LEU A 208 -12.08 7.66 -10.37
N THR A 209 -12.51 6.84 -9.42
CA THR A 209 -12.45 5.36 -9.51
C THR A 209 -13.75 4.75 -10.01
N GLY A 210 -14.71 5.58 -10.43
CA GLY A 210 -16.04 5.20 -10.93
C GLY A 210 -16.91 6.44 -11.11
N GLU A 211 -18.18 6.26 -11.47
CA GLU A 211 -19.10 7.38 -11.73
C GLU A 211 -19.28 8.30 -10.51
N ASN A 212 -19.31 7.74 -9.30
CA ASN A 212 -19.58 8.46 -8.06
C ASN A 212 -18.59 8.09 -6.94
N SER A 213 -17.35 7.80 -7.29
CA SER A 213 -16.30 7.42 -6.33
C SER A 213 -15.01 8.15 -6.62
N SER A 214 -14.38 8.70 -5.59
CA SER A 214 -13.12 9.44 -5.72
C SER A 214 -12.08 9.02 -4.68
N LEU A 215 -10.85 9.42 -4.96
CA LEU A 215 -9.69 9.19 -4.10
C LEU A 215 -9.18 10.49 -3.49
N VAL A 216 -9.11 10.55 -2.17
CA VAL A 216 -8.38 11.57 -1.44
C VAL A 216 -7.01 10.99 -1.07
N ILE A 217 -5.99 11.40 -1.79
CA ILE A 217 -4.62 10.89 -1.64
C ILE A 217 -3.94 11.63 -0.50
N LEU A 218 -3.37 10.89 0.44
CA LEU A 218 -2.67 11.44 1.60
C LEU A 218 -1.16 11.45 1.36
N LYS A 219 -0.52 12.60 1.55
CA LYS A 219 0.93 12.72 1.50
C LYS A 219 1.59 12.21 2.76
N LYS A 220 0.94 12.38 3.91
CA LYS A 220 1.36 11.86 5.21
C LYS A 220 0.31 10.92 5.78
N GLN A 221 0.76 9.95 6.55
CA GLN A 221 -0.16 9.04 7.23
C GLN A 221 -0.83 9.78 8.39
N PRO A 222 -2.17 9.88 8.41
CA PRO A 222 -2.88 10.55 9.49
C PRO A 222 -2.82 9.69 10.76
N PRO A 223 -2.89 10.31 11.94
CA PRO A 223 -2.98 9.58 13.20
C PRO A 223 -4.28 8.76 13.27
N ALA A 224 -4.22 7.59 13.90
CA ALA A 224 -5.34 6.64 13.96
C ALA A 224 -6.65 7.24 14.50
N ASN A 225 -6.55 8.24 15.37
CA ASN A 225 -7.70 8.93 15.94
C ASN A 225 -8.45 9.78 14.89
N GLU A 226 -7.73 10.46 14.02
CA GLU A 226 -8.30 11.24 12.91
C GLU A 226 -8.98 10.34 11.89
N VAL A 227 -8.35 9.20 11.56
CA VAL A 227 -8.95 8.20 10.67
C VAL A 227 -10.28 7.70 11.25
N LYS A 228 -10.29 7.31 12.53
CA LYS A 228 -11.52 6.84 13.19
C LYS A 228 -12.62 7.89 13.19
N ARG A 229 -12.27 9.15 13.45
CA ARG A 229 -13.22 10.27 13.44
C ARG A 229 -13.78 10.51 12.04
N ALA A 230 -12.93 10.59 11.03
CA ALA A 230 -13.35 10.77 9.64
C ALA A 230 -14.29 9.67 9.15
N LEU A 231 -14.04 8.41 9.54
CA LEU A 231 -14.89 7.27 9.21
C LEU A 231 -16.22 7.25 9.98
N ALA A 232 -16.21 7.68 11.24
CA ALA A 232 -17.43 7.71 12.07
C ALA A 232 -18.42 8.80 11.61
N GLU A 233 -17.90 9.94 11.16
CA GLU A 233 -18.71 11.09 10.75
C GLU A 233 -19.23 11.00 9.31
N ASN A 234 -18.65 10.11 8.48
CA ASN A 234 -18.97 10.07 7.05
C ASN A 234 -19.31 8.66 6.55
N SER A 235 -20.57 8.42 6.30
CA SER A 235 -21.02 7.17 5.66
C SER A 235 -20.55 7.10 4.20
N GLY A 236 -20.04 5.94 3.78
CA GLY A 236 -19.54 5.71 2.42
C GLY A 236 -18.08 6.09 2.20
N VAL A 237 -17.34 6.36 3.28
CA VAL A 237 -15.89 6.61 3.26
C VAL A 237 -15.15 5.38 3.76
N LYS A 238 -14.06 5.01 3.07
CA LYS A 238 -13.15 3.93 3.48
C LYS A 238 -11.74 4.47 3.51
N PHE A 239 -11.03 4.21 4.59
CA PHE A 239 -9.59 4.44 4.67
C PHE A 239 -8.86 3.19 4.18
N ILE A 240 -7.92 3.38 3.27
CA ILE A 240 -7.11 2.30 2.70
C ILE A 240 -5.65 2.69 2.91
N ASP A 241 -4.93 1.83 3.62
CA ASP A 241 -3.49 1.93 3.81
C ASP A 241 -2.85 0.72 3.13
N LEU A 242 -2.39 0.93 1.90
CA LEU A 242 -1.82 -0.14 1.07
C LEU A 242 -0.66 -0.85 1.76
N LYS A 243 0.20 -0.10 2.45
CA LYS A 243 1.35 -0.67 3.14
C LYS A 243 0.91 -1.64 4.24
N ASN A 244 0.04 -1.17 5.14
CA ASN A 244 -0.42 -1.97 6.26
C ASN A 244 -1.33 -3.12 5.82
N ASP A 245 -2.16 -2.91 4.81
CA ASP A 245 -3.03 -3.95 4.26
C ASP A 245 -2.22 -5.09 3.63
N ILE A 246 -1.19 -4.76 2.85
CA ILE A 246 -0.35 -5.78 2.24
C ILE A 246 0.50 -6.48 3.31
N SER A 247 1.13 -5.74 4.22
CA SER A 247 1.92 -6.32 5.32
C SER A 247 1.08 -7.26 6.19
N SER A 248 -0.16 -6.87 6.53
CA SER A 248 -1.08 -7.74 7.31
C SER A 248 -1.50 -9.00 6.55
N ARG A 249 -1.63 -8.92 5.23
CA ARG A 249 -1.90 -10.11 4.39
C ARG A 249 -0.71 -11.05 4.34
N VAL A 250 0.52 -10.52 4.24
CA VAL A 250 1.75 -11.29 4.30
C VAL A 250 1.88 -12.00 5.65
N GLU A 251 1.63 -11.30 6.75
CA GLU A 251 1.61 -11.88 8.09
C GLU A 251 0.59 -13.01 8.22
N LYS A 252 -0.65 -12.80 7.79
CA LYS A 252 -1.71 -13.84 7.81
C LYS A 252 -1.30 -15.04 6.97
N CYS A 253 -0.68 -14.82 5.83
CA CYS A 253 -0.17 -15.88 4.98
C CYS A 253 0.92 -16.69 5.68
N ARG A 254 1.89 -16.02 6.30
CA ARG A 254 2.95 -16.66 7.09
C ARG A 254 2.38 -17.51 8.22
N ILE A 255 1.44 -16.95 9.00
CA ILE A 255 0.79 -17.68 10.10
C ILE A 255 0.05 -18.93 9.58
N SER A 256 -0.65 -18.79 8.44
CA SER A 256 -1.34 -19.91 7.80
C SER A 256 -0.35 -21.00 7.34
N CYS A 257 0.79 -20.61 6.77
CA CYS A 257 1.84 -21.55 6.39
C CYS A 257 2.44 -22.28 7.61
N ILE A 258 2.70 -21.56 8.71
CA ILE A 258 3.20 -22.17 9.95
C ILE A 258 2.18 -23.17 10.51
N LYS A 259 0.90 -22.82 10.58
CA LYS A 259 -0.18 -23.74 11.03
C LYS A 259 -0.33 -24.98 10.14
N LEU A 260 0.02 -24.87 8.87
CA LEU A 260 0.02 -26.01 7.95
C LEU A 260 1.23 -26.94 8.14
N ILE A 261 2.33 -26.43 8.70
CA ILE A 261 3.56 -27.20 8.93
C ILE A 261 3.51 -27.93 10.28
N LEU A 262 2.91 -27.32 11.29
CA LEU A 262 2.67 -27.92 12.61
C LEU A 262 1.46 -28.86 12.59
#